data_ef1125b159f458e7f6b79826c990e968
#
_entry.id   ef1125b159f458e7f6b79826c990e968
#
_cell.length_a   1.000
_cell.length_b   1.000
_cell.length_c   1.000
_cell.angle_alpha   90.00
_cell.angle_beta   90.00
_cell.angle_gamma   90.00
#
_symmetry.space_group_name_H-M   'P 1'
#
loop_
_entity.id
_entity.type
_entity.pdbx_description
1 polymer ?
#
loop_
_entity_poly.entity_id
_entity_poly.type
_entity_poly.pdbx_seq_one_letter_code
_entity_poly.pdbx_strand_id
1 'polypeptide(L)'
;MQQLEHVRFPEEAGISSQGILNYIAAREAAGLEHHAIWVMRHGKVAAKLNYAPYDDHTPHMLFSLSKSFCSAAAGFVVQEGLLSWDSKVIDVLPEAAPEQPSEWLSSVTLHHLLCMGSGLKVESDGIRSGTDWARRALACDCDHAPGTHFHYNSTGTYLVSCMVQKVTGMTVRDYLIPRLFVPLGMMAEGGAAPEWDCSPDGVNMGGWGLYLSCEQIAPFGQCLLQKGMWDGKQVLPREWIDRATTAQIDNGNGEHPHDHDWNMGYGYQFWMCKTDHEPGQTPRYRGDGALSQFVIVDEKRDMVVCCVSGVPDIGKALGLMYEHLFAAADMPPADESVQAVLQQKLTELSYPWPTHDGSDLPVGVYVAEEENVMMTIDSNQVGLPMPNGEIAQFTPGCVARVGNTMSCCGMQDGALHLLLRMPSKPFTVDVAICFDDEGDATLILSGIGPDPRTIHMKKIA
;
A
#
# COMPACT_ATOMS: atom_id res chain seq x y z
N MET A 1 23.06 12.55 -7.63
CA MET A 1 22.00 12.06 -6.71
C MET A 1 22.55 10.83 -5.99
N GLN A 2 22.41 10.81 -4.69
CA GLN A 2 22.74 9.64 -3.89
C GLN A 2 21.86 8.48 -4.34
N GLN A 3 22.47 7.36 -4.67
CA GLN A 3 21.76 6.08 -4.85
C GLN A 3 21.99 5.24 -3.59
N LEU A 4 21.00 4.43 -3.22
CA LEU A 4 21.16 3.47 -2.15
C LEU A 4 22.23 2.43 -2.58
N GLU A 5 23.22 2.22 -1.74
CA GLU A 5 24.25 1.20 -1.98
C GLU A 5 23.63 -0.19 -1.83
N HIS A 6 23.87 -1.07 -2.80
CA HIS A 6 23.45 -2.46 -2.74
C HIS A 6 24.64 -3.34 -2.34
N VAL A 7 24.49 -4.09 -1.28
CA VAL A 7 25.52 -5.06 -0.87
C VAL A 7 25.30 -6.41 -1.55
N ARG A 8 26.37 -7.19 -1.63
CA ARG A 8 26.27 -8.54 -2.20
C ARG A 8 25.65 -9.53 -1.24
N PHE A 9 26.02 -9.45 0.04
CA PHE A 9 25.50 -10.31 1.09
C PHE A 9 24.91 -9.45 2.20
N PRO A 10 23.77 -9.82 2.79
CA PRO A 10 23.11 -9.07 3.87
C PRO A 10 24.03 -8.81 5.07
N GLU A 11 24.99 -9.69 5.33
CA GLU A 11 25.98 -9.57 6.40
C GLU A 11 26.86 -8.32 6.27
N GLU A 12 27.08 -7.82 5.07
CA GLU A 12 27.83 -6.56 4.83
C GLU A 12 27.07 -5.32 5.34
N ALA A 13 25.75 -5.47 5.54
CA ALA A 13 24.90 -4.49 6.20
C ALA A 13 24.51 -4.93 7.62
N GLY A 14 25.12 -5.98 8.15
CA GLY A 14 24.84 -6.50 9.50
C GLY A 14 23.48 -7.17 9.65
N ILE A 15 22.90 -7.69 8.57
CA ILE A 15 21.67 -8.50 8.56
C ILE A 15 22.05 -9.96 8.34
N SER A 16 21.51 -10.87 9.15
CA SER A 16 21.79 -12.30 8.98
C SER A 16 20.97 -12.88 7.82
N SER A 17 21.66 -13.52 6.87
CA SER A 17 21.03 -14.29 5.78
C SER A 17 20.07 -15.35 6.30
N GLN A 18 20.36 -15.96 7.46
CA GLN A 18 19.48 -16.95 8.10
C GLN A 18 18.14 -16.33 8.51
N GLY A 19 18.13 -15.09 9.03
CA GLY A 19 16.89 -14.40 9.39
C GLY A 19 16.00 -14.13 8.18
N ILE A 20 16.58 -13.78 7.04
CA ILE A 20 15.84 -13.59 5.78
C ILE A 20 15.28 -14.93 5.28
N LEU A 21 16.05 -16.03 5.33
CA LEU A 21 15.56 -17.37 4.98
C LEU A 21 14.39 -17.81 5.89
N ASN A 22 14.49 -17.52 7.20
CA ASN A 22 13.42 -17.82 8.15
C ASN A 22 12.15 -17.03 7.79
N TYR A 23 12.28 -15.76 7.41
CA TYR A 23 11.16 -14.96 6.93
C TYR A 23 10.51 -15.56 5.69
N ILE A 24 11.31 -15.94 4.68
CA ILE A 24 10.80 -16.54 3.45
C ILE A 24 10.01 -17.80 3.76
N ALA A 25 10.56 -18.69 4.60
CA ALA A 25 9.90 -19.92 5.00
C ALA A 25 8.59 -19.69 5.78
N ALA A 26 8.61 -18.77 6.76
CA ALA A 26 7.44 -18.44 7.56
C ALA A 26 6.33 -17.79 6.72
N ARG A 27 6.69 -16.90 5.79
CA ARG A 27 5.78 -16.26 4.85
C ARG A 27 5.15 -17.28 3.90
N GLU A 28 5.94 -18.23 3.35
CA GLU A 28 5.45 -19.32 2.50
C GLU A 28 4.47 -20.23 3.26
N ALA A 29 4.84 -20.65 4.47
CA ALA A 29 3.96 -21.44 5.33
C ALA A 29 2.66 -20.72 5.71
N ALA A 30 2.69 -19.38 5.79
CA ALA A 30 1.53 -18.56 6.08
C ALA A 30 0.68 -18.23 4.84
N GLY A 31 1.13 -18.57 3.62
CA GLY A 31 0.43 -18.26 2.37
C GLY A 31 0.31 -16.77 2.06
N LEU A 32 1.24 -15.93 2.53
CA LEU A 32 1.15 -14.49 2.32
C LEU A 32 1.68 -14.10 0.93
N GLU A 33 0.92 -13.29 0.19
CA GLU A 33 1.28 -12.84 -1.17
C GLU A 33 1.99 -11.46 -1.12
N HIS A 34 3.30 -11.43 -0.79
CA HIS A 34 4.12 -10.23 -0.94
C HIS A 34 4.67 -10.15 -2.37
N HIS A 35 4.71 -8.94 -2.94
CA HIS A 35 5.17 -8.73 -4.31
C HIS A 35 6.64 -8.34 -4.37
N ALA A 36 7.03 -7.29 -3.62
CA ALA A 36 8.43 -6.91 -3.46
C ALA A 36 8.69 -6.40 -2.04
N ILE A 37 9.85 -6.77 -1.47
CA ILE A 37 10.29 -6.31 -0.16
C ILE A 37 11.76 -5.87 -0.27
N TRP A 38 12.06 -4.68 0.23
CA TRP A 38 13.43 -4.21 0.42
C TRP A 38 13.76 -4.16 1.91
N VAL A 39 14.86 -4.79 2.28
CA VAL A 39 15.43 -4.75 3.63
C VAL A 39 16.68 -3.89 3.58
N MET A 40 16.68 -2.79 4.33
CA MET A 40 17.77 -1.82 4.35
C MET A 40 18.31 -1.66 5.77
N ARG A 41 19.61 -1.51 5.89
CA ARG A 41 20.28 -1.19 7.15
C ARG A 41 21.57 -0.40 6.90
N HIS A 42 21.88 0.56 7.78
CA HIS A 42 23.07 1.42 7.67
C HIS A 42 23.17 2.15 6.32
N GLY A 43 22.03 2.56 5.76
CA GLY A 43 21.97 3.22 4.46
C GLY A 43 22.20 2.30 3.25
N LYS A 44 22.25 0.98 3.45
CA LYS A 44 22.50 -0.01 2.41
C LYS A 44 21.31 -0.94 2.20
N VAL A 45 21.06 -1.33 0.97
CA VAL A 45 20.07 -2.36 0.63
C VAL A 45 20.72 -3.73 0.88
N ALA A 46 20.30 -4.37 1.98
CA ALA A 46 20.79 -5.68 2.41
C ALA A 46 20.20 -6.82 1.60
N ALA A 47 18.92 -6.75 1.27
CA ALA A 47 18.24 -7.75 0.45
C ALA A 47 17.03 -7.17 -0.30
N LYS A 48 16.76 -7.75 -1.45
CA LYS A 48 15.55 -7.55 -2.26
C LYS A 48 14.85 -8.90 -2.44
N LEU A 49 13.60 -8.99 -2.00
CA LEU A 49 12.77 -10.17 -2.17
C LEU A 49 11.70 -9.83 -3.22
N ASN A 50 11.96 -10.18 -4.47
CA ASN A 50 11.05 -9.95 -5.60
C ASN A 50 10.39 -11.27 -5.99
N TYR A 51 9.08 -11.36 -5.85
CA TYR A 51 8.31 -12.58 -6.14
C TYR A 51 7.75 -12.52 -7.56
N ALA A 52 8.43 -13.15 -8.53
CA ALA A 52 7.95 -13.16 -9.92
C ALA A 52 6.48 -13.64 -10.01
N PRO A 53 5.62 -13.04 -10.83
CA PRO A 53 5.93 -12.09 -11.90
C PRO A 53 6.05 -10.62 -11.46
N TYR A 54 5.99 -10.33 -10.16
CA TYR A 54 6.18 -8.99 -9.61
C TYR A 54 7.66 -8.64 -9.51
N ASP A 55 7.94 -7.35 -9.52
CA ASP A 55 9.27 -6.77 -9.42
C ASP A 55 9.27 -5.55 -8.48
N ASP A 56 10.44 -4.97 -8.26
CA ASP A 56 10.62 -3.80 -7.42
C ASP A 56 10.50 -2.46 -8.15
N HIS A 57 10.25 -2.48 -9.47
CA HIS A 57 10.12 -1.31 -10.34
C HIS A 57 8.67 -0.97 -10.70
N THR A 58 7.78 -1.97 -10.71
CA THR A 58 6.37 -1.77 -11.05
C THR A 58 5.66 -0.97 -9.94
N PRO A 59 5.07 0.22 -10.27
CA PRO A 59 4.31 0.98 -9.29
C PRO A 59 3.08 0.22 -8.81
N HIS A 60 2.86 0.21 -7.50
CA HIS A 60 1.69 -0.35 -6.83
C HIS A 60 0.82 0.75 -6.27
N MET A 61 -0.50 0.53 -6.25
CA MET A 61 -1.41 1.37 -5.47
C MET A 61 -1.07 1.26 -3.99
N LEU A 62 -0.65 2.36 -3.40
CA LEU A 62 -0.18 2.40 -2.01
C LEU A 62 -1.30 2.42 -0.97
N PHE A 63 -2.57 2.56 -1.41
CA PHE A 63 -3.68 2.76 -0.48
C PHE A 63 -3.34 3.84 0.56
N SER A 64 -3.54 3.54 1.83
CA SER A 64 -3.34 4.50 2.92
C SER A 64 -1.89 4.91 3.17
N LEU A 65 -0.89 4.20 2.66
CA LEU A 65 0.50 4.69 2.70
C LEU A 65 0.65 6.04 1.95
N SER A 66 -0.25 6.36 1.02
CA SER A 66 -0.34 7.70 0.39
C SER A 66 -0.46 8.83 1.41
N LYS A 67 -1.08 8.56 2.57
CA LYS A 67 -1.25 9.55 3.66
C LYS A 67 0.07 10.09 4.17
N SER A 68 1.09 9.26 4.27
CA SER A 68 2.43 9.66 4.73
C SER A 68 3.07 10.66 3.77
N PHE A 69 2.84 10.50 2.48
CA PHE A 69 3.31 11.45 1.46
C PHE A 69 2.49 12.75 1.46
N CYS A 70 1.17 12.67 1.63
CA CYS A 70 0.31 13.85 1.80
C CYS A 70 0.70 14.64 3.05
N SER A 71 1.03 13.97 4.13
CA SER A 71 1.55 14.57 5.37
C SER A 71 2.90 15.26 5.14
N ALA A 72 3.79 14.67 4.34
CA ALA A 72 5.06 15.33 3.98
C ALA A 72 4.81 16.65 3.22
N ALA A 73 3.82 16.70 2.31
CA ALA A 73 3.42 17.95 1.66
C ALA A 73 2.93 19.00 2.66
N ALA A 74 2.15 18.60 3.67
CA ALA A 74 1.77 19.48 4.76
C ALA A 74 3.01 20.01 5.54
N GLY A 75 4.00 19.15 5.76
CA GLY A 75 5.28 19.55 6.35
C GLY A 75 5.98 20.66 5.57
N PHE A 76 6.04 20.53 4.24
CA PHE A 76 6.65 21.55 3.39
C PHE A 76 5.87 22.88 3.39
N VAL A 77 4.54 22.88 3.30
CA VAL A 77 3.75 24.13 3.33
C VAL A 77 3.88 24.85 4.66
N VAL A 78 4.02 24.12 5.77
CA VAL A 78 4.28 24.72 7.09
C VAL A 78 5.70 25.31 7.15
N GLN A 79 6.71 24.59 6.68
CA GLN A 79 8.09 25.08 6.60
C GLN A 79 8.21 26.35 5.73
N GLU A 80 7.44 26.43 4.66
CA GLU A 80 7.39 27.59 3.76
C GLU A 80 6.55 28.75 4.33
N GLY A 81 5.94 28.57 5.50
CA GLY A 81 5.11 29.60 6.16
C GLY A 81 3.76 29.86 5.49
N LEU A 82 3.31 28.97 4.59
CA LEU A 82 2.02 29.06 3.91
C LEU A 82 0.85 28.64 4.80
N LEU A 83 1.11 27.70 5.74
CA LEU A 83 0.21 27.25 6.79
C LEU A 83 0.98 27.15 8.11
N SER A 84 0.24 26.99 9.19
CA SER A 84 0.77 26.52 10.49
C SER A 84 0.02 25.24 10.91
N TRP A 85 0.56 24.52 11.88
CA TRP A 85 -0.14 23.35 12.44
C TRP A 85 -1.52 23.70 13.02
N ASP A 86 -1.68 24.96 13.47
CA ASP A 86 -2.92 25.49 14.04
C ASP A 86 -3.82 26.18 13.01
N SER A 87 -3.46 26.15 11.72
CA SER A 87 -4.32 26.68 10.65
C SER A 87 -5.65 25.96 10.64
N LYS A 88 -6.74 26.70 10.82
CA LYS A 88 -8.09 26.16 10.86
C LYS A 88 -8.56 25.79 9.45
N VAL A 89 -9.18 24.63 9.33
CA VAL A 89 -9.63 24.10 8.04
C VAL A 89 -10.61 25.05 7.34
N ILE A 90 -11.59 25.57 8.09
CA ILE A 90 -12.61 26.46 7.53
C ILE A 90 -12.06 27.84 7.13
N ASP A 91 -10.97 28.31 7.75
CA ASP A 91 -10.32 29.56 7.37
C ASP A 91 -9.51 29.41 6.07
N VAL A 92 -8.96 28.22 5.83
CA VAL A 92 -8.21 27.91 4.60
C VAL A 92 -9.15 27.55 3.44
N LEU A 93 -10.27 26.89 3.74
CA LEU A 93 -11.27 26.42 2.76
C LEU A 93 -12.64 27.09 2.99
N PRO A 94 -12.74 28.44 3.01
CA PRO A 94 -13.99 29.12 3.34
C PRO A 94 -15.12 28.82 2.37
N GLU A 95 -14.80 28.55 1.10
CA GLU A 95 -15.78 28.16 0.07
C GLU A 95 -16.44 26.79 0.32
N ALA A 96 -15.78 25.93 1.09
CA ALA A 96 -16.30 24.61 1.46
C ALA A 96 -16.99 24.61 2.83
N ALA A 97 -16.77 25.63 3.66
CA ALA A 97 -17.35 25.75 4.98
C ALA A 97 -18.87 25.94 4.94
N PRO A 98 -19.64 25.34 5.88
CA PRO A 98 -21.06 25.64 6.04
C PRO A 98 -21.25 27.08 6.51
N GLU A 99 -22.42 27.68 6.22
CA GLU A 99 -22.74 29.09 6.62
C GLU A 99 -22.69 29.29 8.15
N GLN A 100 -23.03 28.28 8.90
CA GLN A 100 -23.04 28.27 10.36
C GLN A 100 -22.32 27.03 10.89
N PRO A 101 -20.97 27.04 10.90
CA PRO A 101 -20.20 25.95 11.44
C PRO A 101 -20.37 25.84 12.96
N SER A 102 -20.39 24.62 13.49
CA SER A 102 -20.36 24.41 14.94
C SER A 102 -19.07 24.94 15.57
N GLU A 103 -19.06 25.05 16.89
CA GLU A 103 -17.86 25.42 17.64
C GLU A 103 -16.73 24.39 17.41
N TRP A 104 -17.06 23.10 17.38
CA TRP A 104 -16.09 22.04 17.13
C TRP A 104 -15.52 22.13 15.72
N LEU A 105 -16.36 22.18 14.69
CA LEU A 105 -15.90 22.33 13.32
C LEU A 105 -15.03 23.57 13.13
N SER A 106 -15.41 24.68 13.79
CA SER A 106 -14.66 25.96 13.76
C SER A 106 -13.29 25.87 14.44
N SER A 107 -13.03 24.82 15.21
CA SER A 107 -11.78 24.60 15.91
C SER A 107 -10.89 23.51 15.27
N VAL A 108 -11.37 22.82 14.22
CA VAL A 108 -10.56 21.80 13.52
C VAL A 108 -9.37 22.44 12.83
N THR A 109 -8.17 21.95 13.12
CA THR A 109 -6.90 22.47 12.57
C THR A 109 -6.20 21.44 11.70
N LEU A 110 -5.16 21.86 10.98
CA LEU A 110 -4.26 20.98 10.22
C LEU A 110 -3.68 19.88 11.12
N HIS A 111 -3.26 20.22 12.37
CA HIS A 111 -2.80 19.25 13.36
C HIS A 111 -3.84 18.15 13.60
N HIS A 112 -5.09 18.52 13.85
CA HIS A 112 -6.17 17.57 14.14
C HIS A 112 -6.44 16.62 12.97
N LEU A 113 -6.35 17.11 11.72
CA LEU A 113 -6.48 16.26 10.53
C LEU A 113 -5.31 15.27 10.41
N LEU A 114 -4.07 15.76 10.63
CA LEU A 114 -2.86 14.95 10.47
C LEU A 114 -2.74 13.83 11.52
N CYS A 115 -3.15 14.09 12.76
CA CYS A 115 -3.11 13.08 13.82
C CYS A 115 -4.38 12.23 13.93
N MET A 116 -5.35 12.34 12.99
CA MET A 116 -6.63 11.62 13.03
C MET A 116 -7.51 11.97 14.25
N GLY A 117 -7.30 13.17 14.81
CA GLY A 117 -8.03 13.68 15.95
C GLY A 117 -9.04 14.79 15.61
N SER A 118 -9.51 14.86 14.36
CA SER A 118 -10.38 15.96 13.91
C SER A 118 -11.78 15.94 14.54
N GLY A 119 -12.24 14.79 15.00
CA GLY A 119 -13.62 14.61 15.47
C GLY A 119 -14.67 14.63 14.38
N LEU A 120 -14.29 14.83 13.10
CA LEU A 120 -15.23 14.88 11.97
C LEU A 120 -16.01 13.57 11.82
N LYS A 121 -17.32 13.74 11.67
CA LYS A 121 -18.28 12.67 11.46
C LYS A 121 -18.35 12.23 9.99
N VAL A 122 -17.26 11.77 9.41
CA VAL A 122 -17.27 11.46 7.98
C VAL A 122 -16.82 10.05 7.70
N GLU A 123 -17.70 9.27 7.14
CA GLU A 123 -17.37 8.06 6.42
C GLU A 123 -17.01 8.40 4.98
N SER A 124 -15.87 7.88 4.51
CA SER A 124 -15.33 8.19 3.19
C SER A 124 -16.30 7.90 2.02
N ASP A 125 -17.23 6.98 2.19
CA ASP A 125 -18.18 6.59 1.15
C ASP A 125 -19.30 7.62 0.93
N GLY A 126 -19.69 8.37 1.98
CA GLY A 126 -20.69 9.41 1.87
C GLY A 126 -20.29 10.61 1.01
N ILE A 127 -19.01 10.95 0.95
CA ILE A 127 -18.51 12.08 0.15
C ILE A 127 -18.21 11.71 -1.30
N ARG A 128 -17.97 10.44 -1.61
CA ARG A 128 -17.55 9.97 -2.95
C ARG A 128 -18.63 10.05 -4.03
N SER A 129 -19.87 10.31 -3.67
CA SER A 129 -20.96 10.45 -4.63
C SER A 129 -21.03 11.88 -5.19
N GLY A 130 -20.48 12.14 -6.37
CA GLY A 130 -20.54 13.44 -7.07
C GLY A 130 -19.32 14.33 -6.84
N THR A 131 -19.49 15.64 -6.97
CA THR A 131 -18.46 16.70 -6.81
C THR A 131 -18.53 17.36 -5.44
N ASP A 132 -17.68 18.36 -5.20
CA ASP A 132 -17.63 19.17 -3.97
C ASP A 132 -17.34 18.36 -2.69
N TRP A 133 -16.39 17.44 -2.77
CA TRP A 133 -16.09 16.55 -1.66
C TRP A 133 -15.67 17.27 -0.38
N ALA A 134 -14.89 18.38 -0.49
CA ALA A 134 -14.50 19.18 0.67
C ALA A 134 -15.73 19.77 1.38
N ARG A 135 -16.68 20.35 0.63
CA ARG A 135 -17.94 20.89 1.16
C ARG A 135 -18.78 19.82 1.85
N ARG A 136 -18.90 18.65 1.23
CA ARG A 136 -19.62 17.51 1.81
C ARG A 136 -18.98 17.03 3.11
N ALA A 137 -17.65 16.98 3.14
CA ALA A 137 -16.90 16.60 4.34
C ALA A 137 -17.16 17.58 5.50
N LEU A 138 -17.07 18.88 5.25
CA LEU A 138 -17.27 19.91 6.28
C LEU A 138 -18.75 20.07 6.68
N ALA A 139 -19.70 19.69 5.83
CA ALA A 139 -21.13 19.71 6.15
C ALA A 139 -21.54 18.60 7.13
N CYS A 140 -20.72 17.56 7.34
CA CYS A 140 -21.04 16.47 8.26
C CYS A 140 -20.86 16.82 9.74
N ASP A 141 -20.19 17.94 10.05
CA ASP A 141 -19.87 18.39 11.40
C ASP A 141 -18.96 17.40 12.20
N CYS A 142 -18.88 17.54 13.49
CA CYS A 142 -18.05 16.73 14.39
C CYS A 142 -18.90 15.95 15.39
N ASP A 143 -18.52 14.71 15.69
CA ASP A 143 -19.10 13.89 16.78
C ASP A 143 -18.32 14.04 18.07
N HIS A 144 -17.04 14.45 18.00
CA HIS A 144 -16.15 14.65 19.14
C HIS A 144 -15.45 16.00 19.04
N ALA A 145 -15.10 16.56 20.21
CA ALA A 145 -14.25 17.75 20.24
C ALA A 145 -12.88 17.43 19.59
N PRO A 146 -12.35 18.28 18.72
CA PRO A 146 -11.06 18.07 18.08
C PRO A 146 -9.95 17.84 19.12
N GLY A 147 -9.07 16.88 18.84
CA GLY A 147 -7.95 16.48 19.69
C GLY A 147 -8.31 15.50 20.82
N THR A 148 -9.59 15.16 21.02
CA THR A 148 -10.02 14.33 22.17
C THR A 148 -10.23 12.86 21.83
N HIS A 149 -10.40 12.52 20.56
CA HIS A 149 -10.73 11.16 20.13
C HIS A 149 -10.00 10.84 18.82
N PHE A 150 -9.30 9.70 18.82
CA PHE A 150 -8.71 9.16 17.60
C PHE A 150 -9.80 8.49 16.75
N HIS A 151 -9.92 8.93 15.51
CA HIS A 151 -10.76 8.26 14.51
C HIS A 151 -10.04 8.25 13.17
N TYR A 152 -9.64 7.04 12.71
CA TYR A 152 -8.94 6.89 11.44
C TYR A 152 -9.85 7.31 10.28
N ASN A 153 -9.52 8.42 9.64
CA ASN A 153 -10.40 9.10 8.70
C ASN A 153 -9.65 9.54 7.43
N SER A 154 -9.88 8.85 6.33
CA SER A 154 -9.26 9.19 5.04
C SER A 154 -9.77 10.52 4.47
N THR A 155 -10.99 10.93 4.83
CA THR A 155 -11.55 12.23 4.42
C THR A 155 -10.82 13.39 5.07
N GLY A 156 -10.36 13.23 6.33
CA GLY A 156 -9.49 14.21 6.98
C GLY A 156 -8.20 14.44 6.17
N THR A 157 -7.59 13.37 5.65
CA THR A 157 -6.39 13.51 4.80
C THR A 157 -6.71 14.12 3.43
N TYR A 158 -7.88 13.85 2.87
CA TYR A 158 -8.34 14.55 1.66
C TYR A 158 -8.46 16.07 1.90
N LEU A 159 -8.98 16.49 3.07
CA LEU A 159 -9.01 17.91 3.45
C LEU A 159 -7.58 18.50 3.59
N VAL A 160 -6.59 17.74 4.09
CA VAL A 160 -5.19 18.15 4.05
C VAL A 160 -4.73 18.40 2.61
N SER A 161 -5.07 17.50 1.68
CA SER A 161 -4.77 17.67 0.25
C SER A 161 -5.41 18.94 -0.32
N CYS A 162 -6.68 19.21 0.03
CA CYS A 162 -7.36 20.44 -0.35
C CYS A 162 -6.65 21.69 0.19
N MET A 163 -6.24 21.67 1.47
CA MET A 163 -5.52 22.81 2.09
C MET A 163 -4.19 23.06 1.38
N VAL A 164 -3.40 22.01 1.10
CA VAL A 164 -2.14 22.14 0.36
C VAL A 164 -2.39 22.74 -1.03
N GLN A 165 -3.35 22.19 -1.78
CA GLN A 165 -3.67 22.71 -3.12
C GLN A 165 -4.17 24.15 -3.07
N LYS A 166 -4.95 24.52 -2.07
CA LYS A 166 -5.46 25.89 -1.89
C LYS A 166 -4.36 26.92 -1.72
N VAL A 167 -3.37 26.63 -0.88
CA VAL A 167 -2.33 27.62 -0.56
C VAL A 167 -1.17 27.61 -1.55
N THR A 168 -0.98 26.51 -2.29
CA THR A 168 0.12 26.38 -3.26
C THR A 168 -0.31 26.59 -4.72
N GLY A 169 -1.60 26.43 -5.02
CA GLY A 169 -2.12 26.38 -6.39
C GLY A 169 -1.73 25.10 -7.15
N MET A 170 -1.14 24.10 -6.48
CA MET A 170 -0.65 22.85 -7.06
C MET A 170 -1.33 21.66 -6.41
N THR A 171 -1.55 20.57 -7.17
CA THR A 171 -1.91 19.31 -6.55
C THR A 171 -0.79 18.85 -5.60
N VAL A 172 -1.11 18.01 -4.60
CA VAL A 172 -0.10 17.44 -3.69
C VAL A 172 1.02 16.75 -4.48
N ARG A 173 0.66 15.96 -5.50
CA ARG A 173 1.64 15.32 -6.39
C ARG A 173 2.60 16.33 -7.01
N ASP A 174 2.07 17.34 -7.68
CA ASP A 174 2.89 18.30 -8.44
C ASP A 174 3.74 19.16 -7.49
N TYR A 175 3.23 19.46 -6.29
CA TYR A 175 3.95 20.15 -5.24
C TYR A 175 5.12 19.35 -4.68
N LEU A 176 4.97 18.00 -4.57
CA LEU A 176 6.02 17.09 -4.10
C LEU A 176 7.09 16.80 -5.15
N ILE A 177 6.82 16.93 -6.46
CA ILE A 177 7.81 16.62 -7.50
C ILE A 177 9.16 17.32 -7.24
N PRO A 178 9.26 18.64 -7.16
CA PRO A 178 10.55 19.31 -6.96
C PRO A 178 11.06 19.25 -5.51
N ARG A 179 10.21 18.92 -4.52
CA ARG A 179 10.55 18.94 -3.09
C ARG A 179 10.94 17.58 -2.52
N LEU A 180 10.36 16.50 -3.08
CA LEU A 180 10.52 15.15 -2.56
C LEU A 180 10.95 14.15 -3.64
N PHE A 181 10.14 14.01 -4.72
CA PHE A 181 10.34 12.91 -5.66
C PHE A 181 11.65 13.03 -6.45
N VAL A 182 11.95 14.22 -6.96
CA VAL A 182 13.22 14.45 -7.68
C VAL A 182 14.42 14.47 -6.72
N PRO A 183 14.39 15.21 -5.59
CA PRO A 183 15.53 15.20 -4.65
C PRO A 183 15.90 13.84 -4.10
N LEU A 184 14.93 12.96 -3.82
CA LEU A 184 15.19 11.61 -3.35
C LEU A 184 15.52 10.61 -4.47
N GLY A 185 15.47 11.01 -5.74
CA GLY A 185 15.71 10.12 -6.87
C GLY A 185 14.55 9.13 -7.14
N MET A 186 13.38 9.38 -6.58
CA MET A 186 12.17 8.57 -6.81
C MET A 186 11.64 8.72 -8.24
N MET A 187 12.03 9.78 -8.92
CA MET A 187 11.85 10.00 -10.35
C MET A 187 13.00 10.83 -10.92
N ALA A 188 13.30 10.68 -12.20
CA ALA A 188 14.23 11.55 -12.89
C ALA A 188 13.64 12.95 -13.07
N GLU A 189 14.50 13.99 -13.08
CA GLU A 189 14.06 15.35 -13.43
C GLU A 189 13.51 15.38 -14.87
N GLY A 190 12.27 15.88 -15.02
CA GLY A 190 11.55 15.85 -16.30
C GLY A 190 11.04 14.47 -16.72
N GLY A 191 11.20 13.44 -15.89
CA GLY A 191 10.64 12.10 -16.10
C GLY A 191 9.14 12.02 -15.82
N ALA A 192 8.55 10.84 -16.01
CA ALA A 192 7.15 10.61 -15.70
C ALA A 192 6.92 10.74 -14.18
N ALA A 193 5.96 11.60 -13.80
CA ALA A 193 5.55 11.75 -12.42
C ALA A 193 4.79 10.51 -11.93
N PRO A 194 4.89 10.15 -10.63
CA PRO A 194 4.04 9.14 -10.05
C PRO A 194 2.56 9.43 -10.28
N GLU A 195 1.77 8.39 -10.52
CA GLU A 195 0.32 8.54 -10.59
C GLU A 195 -0.25 8.78 -9.19
N TRP A 196 -1.24 9.66 -9.10
CA TRP A 196 -2.03 9.90 -7.89
C TRP A 196 -3.47 10.20 -8.27
N ASP A 197 -4.39 9.35 -7.86
CA ASP A 197 -5.80 9.49 -8.13
C ASP A 197 -6.32 10.85 -7.63
N CYS A 198 -7.26 11.43 -8.39
CA CYS A 198 -7.91 12.69 -8.05
C CYS A 198 -9.41 12.51 -7.82
N SER A 199 -9.97 13.38 -6.99
CA SER A 199 -11.42 13.58 -6.93
C SER A 199 -11.95 14.18 -8.24
N PRO A 200 -13.26 14.16 -8.49
CA PRO A 200 -13.86 14.86 -9.62
C PRO A 200 -13.54 16.36 -9.66
N ASP A 201 -13.17 16.95 -8.51
CA ASP A 201 -12.77 18.36 -8.38
C ASP A 201 -11.29 18.60 -8.72
N GLY A 202 -10.55 17.57 -9.16
CA GLY A 202 -9.14 17.69 -9.53
C GLY A 202 -8.17 17.81 -8.35
N VAL A 203 -8.57 17.39 -7.15
CA VAL A 203 -7.73 17.32 -5.96
C VAL A 203 -7.22 15.90 -5.76
N ASN A 204 -5.90 15.71 -5.51
CA ASN A 204 -5.41 14.38 -5.18
C ASN A 204 -6.12 13.82 -3.96
N MET A 205 -6.41 12.50 -3.97
CA MET A 205 -7.13 11.83 -2.88
C MET A 205 -6.46 12.00 -1.51
N GLY A 206 -5.16 12.22 -1.48
CA GLY A 206 -4.38 12.41 -0.26
C GLY A 206 -4.35 11.15 0.62
N GLY A 207 -5.52 10.68 1.01
CA GLY A 207 -5.70 9.51 1.87
C GLY A 207 -5.43 8.16 1.21
N TRP A 208 -5.37 8.10 -0.13
CA TRP A 208 -5.08 6.92 -0.97
C TRP A 208 -4.74 7.35 -2.40
N GLY A 209 -4.52 6.39 -3.29
CA GLY A 209 -4.45 6.61 -4.73
C GLY A 209 -3.09 7.04 -5.28
N LEU A 210 -2.03 7.08 -4.46
CA LEU A 210 -0.65 7.22 -4.93
C LEU A 210 -0.12 5.86 -5.38
N TYR A 211 0.60 5.84 -6.51
CA TYR A 211 1.24 4.64 -7.05
C TYR A 211 2.75 4.82 -7.03
N LEU A 212 3.45 3.98 -6.27
CA LEU A 212 4.93 3.91 -6.22
C LEU A 212 5.39 2.46 -6.20
N SER A 213 6.57 2.22 -6.74
CA SER A 213 7.26 0.93 -6.63
C SER A 213 7.99 0.82 -5.28
N CYS A 214 8.40 -0.40 -4.92
CA CYS A 214 9.21 -0.62 -3.72
C CYS A 214 10.53 0.16 -3.79
N GLU A 215 11.17 0.21 -4.96
CA GLU A 215 12.37 1.01 -5.22
C GLU A 215 12.14 2.51 -4.98
N GLN A 216 10.96 3.03 -5.32
CA GLN A 216 10.63 4.45 -5.11
C GLN A 216 10.29 4.77 -3.63
N ILE A 217 9.73 3.81 -2.89
CA ILE A 217 9.43 4.00 -1.46
C ILE A 217 10.71 3.99 -0.61
N ALA A 218 11.71 3.22 -0.99
CA ALA A 218 12.93 2.98 -0.22
C ALA A 218 13.72 4.27 0.14
N PRO A 219 13.99 5.21 -0.81
CA PRO A 219 14.64 6.48 -0.48
C PRO A 219 13.84 7.34 0.51
N PHE A 220 12.51 7.31 0.45
CA PHE A 220 11.66 8.01 1.41
C PHE A 220 11.84 7.44 2.82
N GLY A 221 11.78 6.12 2.97
CA GLY A 221 12.03 5.44 4.25
C GLY A 221 13.42 5.74 4.81
N GLN A 222 14.46 5.68 3.96
CA GLN A 222 15.83 6.00 4.37
C GLN A 222 16.00 7.47 4.78
N CYS A 223 15.35 8.40 4.06
CA CYS A 223 15.35 9.81 4.40
C CYS A 223 14.64 10.07 5.74
N LEU A 224 13.55 9.39 6.03
CA LEU A 224 12.88 9.44 7.35
C LEU A 224 13.81 8.96 8.47
N LEU A 225 14.48 7.83 8.29
CA LEU A 225 15.45 7.28 9.24
C LEU A 225 16.58 8.28 9.54
N GLN A 226 17.05 9.00 8.52
CA GLN A 226 18.08 10.03 8.61
C GLN A 226 17.54 11.40 9.04
N LYS A 227 16.34 11.45 9.63
CA LYS A 227 15.71 12.69 10.11
C LYS A 227 15.61 13.78 9.03
N GLY A 228 15.33 13.35 7.80
CA GLY A 228 15.13 14.22 6.65
C GLY A 228 16.37 14.56 5.85
N MET A 229 17.51 14.08 6.28
CA MET A 229 18.78 14.28 5.55
C MET A 229 18.88 13.32 4.37
N TRP A 230 19.28 13.84 3.21
CA TRP A 230 19.57 13.06 2.01
C TRP A 230 20.66 13.74 1.20
N ASP A 231 21.70 13.01 0.80
CA ASP A 231 22.84 13.55 0.05
C ASP A 231 23.44 14.82 0.70
N GLY A 232 23.54 14.82 2.03
CA GLY A 232 24.07 15.94 2.82
C GLY A 232 23.16 17.16 2.92
N LYS A 233 21.92 17.09 2.44
CA LYS A 233 20.93 18.19 2.48
C LYS A 233 19.72 17.80 3.30
N GLN A 234 19.11 18.79 3.97
CA GLN A 234 17.81 18.61 4.60
C GLN A 234 16.73 18.65 3.50
N VAL A 235 16.22 17.47 3.12
CA VAL A 235 15.16 17.32 2.11
C VAL A 235 13.79 17.37 2.77
N LEU A 236 13.53 16.53 3.78
CA LEU A 236 12.28 16.57 4.53
C LEU A 236 12.38 17.54 5.72
N PRO A 237 11.33 18.34 6.01
CA PRO A 237 11.34 19.29 7.14
C PRO A 237 11.54 18.58 8.47
N ARG A 238 12.56 18.96 9.23
CA ARG A 238 12.91 18.33 10.51
C ARG A 238 11.77 18.38 11.52
N GLU A 239 11.13 19.55 11.67
CA GLU A 239 10.02 19.72 12.60
C GLU A 239 8.84 18.80 12.25
N TRP A 240 8.54 18.67 10.94
CA TRP A 240 7.51 17.73 10.51
C TRP A 240 7.84 16.29 10.87
N ILE A 241 9.09 15.85 10.63
CA ILE A 241 9.50 14.48 10.96
C ILE A 241 9.33 14.22 12.47
N ASP A 242 9.81 15.15 13.31
CA ASP A 242 9.72 15.00 14.76
C ASP A 242 8.27 14.84 15.23
N ARG A 243 7.31 15.55 14.60
CA ARG A 243 5.87 15.40 14.87
C ARG A 243 5.28 14.15 14.22
N ALA A 244 5.66 13.85 13.00
CA ALA A 244 5.10 12.74 12.23
C ALA A 244 5.47 11.37 12.82
N THR A 245 6.68 11.26 13.39
CA THR A 245 7.24 10.01 13.90
C THR A 245 7.19 9.88 15.42
N THR A 246 6.36 10.69 16.08
CA THR A 246 6.02 10.60 17.51
C THR A 246 4.51 10.64 17.69
N ALA A 247 4.01 9.96 18.73
CA ALA A 247 2.58 9.97 19.01
C ALA A 247 2.09 11.39 19.31
N GLN A 248 1.09 11.85 18.56
CA GLN A 248 0.39 13.11 18.72
C GLN A 248 -0.98 12.91 19.37
N ILE A 249 -1.50 11.69 19.30
CA ILE A 249 -2.75 11.29 19.94
C ILE A 249 -2.65 9.82 20.38
N ASP A 250 -3.29 9.51 21.49
CA ASP A 250 -3.52 8.14 21.92
C ASP A 250 -4.59 7.52 21.01
N ASN A 251 -4.32 6.35 20.45
CA ASN A 251 -5.20 5.63 19.55
C ASN A 251 -5.74 4.32 20.15
N GLY A 252 -5.58 4.11 21.44
CA GLY A 252 -6.18 3.02 22.21
C GLY A 252 -7.69 3.23 22.32
N ASN A 253 -8.48 2.44 21.58
CA ASN A 253 -9.94 2.53 21.55
C ASN A 253 -10.63 1.39 22.33
N GLY A 254 -9.84 0.51 22.98
CA GLY A 254 -10.35 -0.65 23.72
C GLY A 254 -10.71 -1.86 22.85
N GLU A 255 -10.62 -1.76 21.53
CA GLU A 255 -10.87 -2.90 20.61
C GLU A 255 -9.73 -3.93 20.63
N HIS A 256 -8.53 -3.49 20.98
CA HIS A 256 -7.33 -4.31 21.05
C HIS A 256 -6.67 -4.21 22.43
N PRO A 257 -5.86 -5.22 22.84
CA PRO A 257 -5.03 -5.12 24.05
C PRO A 257 -4.11 -3.88 24.01
N HIS A 258 -3.77 -3.34 25.16
CA HIS A 258 -2.91 -2.15 25.27
C HIS A 258 -1.56 -2.29 24.56
N ASP A 259 -1.03 -3.50 24.49
CA ASP A 259 0.24 -3.82 23.83
C ASP A 259 0.07 -4.22 22.36
N HIS A 260 -1.10 -4.03 21.78
CA HIS A 260 -1.36 -4.31 20.37
C HIS A 260 -0.72 -3.24 19.49
N ASP A 261 -0.17 -3.67 18.35
CA ASP A 261 0.56 -2.80 17.43
C ASP A 261 -0.24 -1.57 16.92
N TRP A 262 -1.57 -1.67 16.91
CA TRP A 262 -2.48 -0.58 16.52
C TRP A 262 -2.80 0.41 17.65
N ASN A 263 -2.33 0.19 18.87
CA ASN A 263 -2.62 1.01 20.07
C ASN A 263 -1.39 1.74 20.60
N MET A 264 -0.31 1.85 19.82
CA MET A 264 0.95 2.46 20.25
C MET A 264 1.00 3.98 20.05
N GLY A 265 -0.11 4.59 19.62
CA GLY A 265 -0.23 6.00 19.29
C GLY A 265 -0.14 6.26 17.79
N TYR A 266 -0.52 7.48 17.39
CA TYR A 266 -0.51 7.92 16.01
C TYR A 266 0.14 9.30 15.88
N GLY A 267 1.07 9.42 14.93
CA GLY A 267 1.75 10.67 14.60
C GLY A 267 1.02 11.44 13.50
N TYR A 268 1.77 12.18 12.66
CA TYR A 268 1.19 12.83 11.50
C TYR A 268 1.18 11.88 10.30
N GLN A 269 0.15 11.02 10.24
CA GLN A 269 -0.09 9.98 9.22
C GLN A 269 0.96 8.85 9.27
N PHE A 270 1.43 8.54 10.47
CA PHE A 270 2.26 7.37 10.79
C PHE A 270 1.74 6.68 12.04
N TRP A 271 1.68 5.36 12.00
CA TRP A 271 1.41 4.51 13.15
C TRP A 271 2.67 4.33 13.97
N MET A 272 2.58 4.50 15.27
CA MET A 272 3.60 4.01 16.19
C MET A 272 3.46 2.50 16.31
N CYS A 273 4.57 1.78 16.34
CA CYS A 273 4.57 0.33 16.35
C CYS A 273 4.92 -0.24 17.70
N LYS A 274 4.41 -1.43 17.99
CA LYS A 274 4.94 -2.26 19.06
C LYS A 274 6.45 -2.49 18.83
N THR A 275 7.23 -2.32 19.87
CA THR A 275 8.68 -2.36 19.78
C THR A 275 9.28 -2.99 21.04
N ASP A 276 10.49 -3.50 20.92
CA ASP A 276 11.35 -3.96 22.01
C ASP A 276 12.33 -2.86 22.49
N HIS A 277 12.02 -1.60 22.17
CA HIS A 277 12.84 -0.46 22.58
C HIS A 277 12.64 -0.14 24.07
N GLU A 278 13.71 0.33 24.71
CA GLU A 278 13.63 0.78 26.08
C GLU A 278 12.81 2.08 26.21
N PRO A 279 12.18 2.34 27.34
CA PRO A 279 11.47 3.59 27.59
C PRO A 279 12.35 4.81 27.29
N GLY A 280 11.81 5.76 26.52
CA GLY A 280 12.51 6.99 26.12
C GLY A 280 13.31 6.88 24.82
N GLN A 281 13.40 5.71 24.20
CA GLN A 281 13.90 5.56 22.83
C GLN A 281 12.77 5.85 21.82
N THR A 282 13.15 6.35 20.62
CA THR A 282 12.17 6.53 19.53
C THR A 282 11.55 5.17 19.17
N PRO A 283 10.21 5.05 19.22
CA PRO A 283 9.58 3.80 18.84
C PRO A 283 9.79 3.51 17.36
N ARG A 284 9.66 2.24 16.98
CA ARG A 284 9.47 1.89 15.57
C ARG A 284 8.18 2.54 15.08
N TYR A 285 8.18 3.05 13.86
CA TYR A 285 6.99 3.65 13.26
C TYR A 285 6.84 3.21 11.81
N ARG A 286 5.65 3.34 11.30
CA ARG A 286 5.36 2.97 9.93
C ARG A 286 4.31 3.86 9.26
N GLY A 287 4.45 4.07 7.94
CA GLY A 287 3.35 4.32 7.03
C GLY A 287 2.84 2.99 6.51
N ASP A 288 1.52 2.81 6.49
CA ASP A 288 0.92 1.59 5.97
C ASP A 288 -0.30 1.84 5.08
N GLY A 289 -0.61 0.83 4.26
CA GLY A 289 -1.78 0.80 3.41
C GLY A 289 -2.41 -0.58 3.38
N ALA A 290 -3.68 -0.60 3.03
CA ALA A 290 -4.41 -1.85 2.85
C ALA A 290 -3.62 -2.84 1.98
N LEU A 291 -3.82 -4.12 2.21
CA LEU A 291 -3.08 -5.20 1.55
C LEU A 291 -1.57 -5.15 1.79
N SER A 292 -1.15 -4.60 2.94
CA SER A 292 0.24 -4.62 3.44
C SER A 292 1.25 -3.85 2.59
N GLN A 293 0.90 -2.61 2.20
CA GLN A 293 1.85 -1.65 1.65
C GLN A 293 2.58 -0.97 2.80
N PHE A 294 3.92 -1.08 2.89
CA PHE A 294 4.64 -0.61 4.07
C PHE A 294 5.87 0.24 3.74
N VAL A 295 6.11 1.22 4.60
CA VAL A 295 7.43 1.75 4.95
C VAL A 295 7.56 1.70 6.47
N ILE A 296 8.43 0.84 6.97
CA ILE A 296 8.64 0.62 8.41
C ILE A 296 10.06 1.08 8.75
N VAL A 297 10.18 1.95 9.75
CA VAL A 297 11.45 2.53 10.19
C VAL A 297 11.74 2.14 11.64
N ASP A 298 12.91 1.58 11.89
CA ASP A 298 13.42 1.21 13.21
C ASP A 298 14.76 1.92 13.47
N GLU A 299 14.69 3.03 14.21
CA GLU A 299 15.87 3.85 14.52
C GLU A 299 16.88 3.12 15.41
N LYS A 300 16.41 2.23 16.32
CA LYS A 300 17.30 1.44 17.19
C LYS A 300 18.22 0.53 16.39
N ARG A 301 17.69 -0.07 15.33
CA ARG A 301 18.44 -0.98 14.46
C ARG A 301 19.07 -0.31 13.26
N ASP A 302 18.84 1.00 13.09
CA ASP A 302 19.23 1.76 11.89
C ASP A 302 18.74 1.05 10.61
N MET A 303 17.44 0.71 10.61
CA MET A 303 16.84 -0.22 9.64
C MET A 303 15.55 0.30 9.05
N VAL A 304 15.34 0.01 7.77
CA VAL A 304 14.09 0.28 7.05
C VAL A 304 13.65 -0.97 6.30
N VAL A 305 12.36 -1.27 6.35
CA VAL A 305 11.73 -2.29 5.50
C VAL A 305 10.63 -1.63 4.67
N CYS A 306 10.73 -1.76 3.36
CA CYS A 306 9.69 -1.35 2.42
C CYS A 306 9.04 -2.58 1.81
N CYS A 307 7.72 -2.53 1.64
CA CYS A 307 6.97 -3.65 1.08
C CYS A 307 5.82 -3.15 0.21
N VAL A 308 5.64 -3.79 -0.95
CA VAL A 308 4.42 -3.75 -1.75
C VAL A 308 3.87 -5.16 -1.89
N SER A 309 2.54 -5.33 -1.78
CA SER A 309 1.97 -6.64 -1.44
C SER A 309 0.49 -6.74 -1.80
N GLY A 310 -0.04 -7.97 -1.82
CA GLY A 310 -1.45 -8.31 -1.90
C GLY A 310 -2.03 -8.95 -0.63
N VAL A 311 -1.37 -8.81 0.53
CA VAL A 311 -1.74 -9.50 1.78
C VAL A 311 -2.80 -8.72 2.57
N PRO A 312 -4.03 -9.26 2.73
CA PRO A 312 -5.09 -8.59 3.49
C PRO A 312 -4.87 -8.63 5.01
N ASP A 313 -4.22 -9.68 5.54
CA ASP A 313 -3.90 -9.79 6.97
C ASP A 313 -2.63 -8.99 7.31
N ILE A 314 -2.83 -7.67 7.51
CA ILE A 314 -1.78 -6.72 7.83
C ILE A 314 -1.06 -7.10 9.14
N GLY A 315 -1.81 -7.54 10.15
CA GLY A 315 -1.25 -7.92 11.45
C GLY A 315 -0.29 -9.09 11.34
N LYS A 316 -0.67 -10.12 10.60
CA LYS A 316 0.19 -11.29 10.35
C LYS A 316 1.43 -10.94 9.53
N ALA A 317 1.28 -10.09 8.49
CA ALA A 317 2.41 -9.62 7.70
C ALA A 317 3.43 -8.86 8.56
N LEU A 318 2.97 -7.90 9.38
CA LEU A 318 3.82 -7.15 10.31
C LEU A 318 4.50 -8.07 11.33
N GLY A 319 3.74 -8.99 11.94
CA GLY A 319 4.27 -9.94 12.92
C GLY A 319 5.47 -10.72 12.39
N LEU A 320 5.35 -11.29 11.18
CA LEU A 320 6.45 -12.02 10.55
C LEU A 320 7.64 -11.13 10.19
N MET A 321 7.40 -9.88 9.75
CA MET A 321 8.49 -8.93 9.50
C MET A 321 9.25 -8.58 10.79
N TYR A 322 8.54 -8.36 11.90
CA TYR A 322 9.18 -8.06 13.18
C TYR A 322 9.96 -9.27 13.71
N GLU A 323 9.37 -10.46 13.66
CA GLU A 323 9.95 -11.69 14.19
C GLU A 323 11.19 -12.15 13.42
N HIS A 324 11.25 -11.91 12.11
CA HIS A 324 12.30 -12.46 11.26
C HIS A 324 13.18 -11.40 10.59
N LEU A 325 12.61 -10.37 9.93
CA LEU A 325 13.44 -9.39 9.20
C LEU A 325 14.12 -8.40 10.15
N PHE A 326 13.38 -7.83 11.12
CA PHE A 326 14.00 -6.93 12.08
C PHE A 326 14.90 -7.67 13.07
N ALA A 327 14.49 -8.85 13.52
CA ALA A 327 15.32 -9.67 14.40
C ALA A 327 16.60 -10.18 13.71
N ALA A 328 16.63 -10.28 12.37
CA ALA A 328 17.85 -10.65 11.63
C ALA A 328 19.03 -9.69 11.89
N ALA A 329 18.75 -8.44 12.27
CA ALA A 329 19.76 -7.46 12.66
C ALA A 329 20.44 -7.76 14.00
N ASP A 330 19.83 -8.58 14.84
CA ASP A 330 20.31 -8.97 16.18
C ASP A 330 20.90 -10.40 16.16
N MET A 331 20.78 -11.09 15.03
CA MET A 331 21.34 -12.44 14.84
C MET A 331 22.83 -12.38 14.50
N PRO A 332 23.61 -13.43 14.84
CA PRO A 332 24.99 -13.55 14.34
C PRO A 332 25.00 -13.65 12.80
N PRO A 333 26.08 -13.18 12.16
CA PRO A 333 26.25 -13.33 10.72
C PRO A 333 26.23 -14.82 10.34
N ALA A 334 25.55 -15.13 9.24
CA ALA A 334 25.50 -16.47 8.70
C ALA A 334 26.81 -16.82 7.97
N ASP A 335 27.14 -18.10 7.90
CA ASP A 335 28.29 -18.59 7.14
C ASP A 335 28.04 -18.53 5.62
N GLU A 336 29.12 -18.72 4.84
CA GLU A 336 29.07 -18.64 3.38
C GLU A 336 28.11 -19.65 2.74
N SER A 337 27.86 -20.80 3.37
CA SER A 337 26.94 -21.80 2.85
C SER A 337 25.48 -21.32 2.95
N VAL A 338 25.12 -20.69 4.06
CA VAL A 338 23.78 -20.11 4.27
C VAL A 338 23.58 -18.89 3.37
N GLN A 339 24.62 -18.06 3.20
CA GLN A 339 24.60 -16.92 2.28
C GLN A 339 24.34 -17.39 0.83
N ALA A 340 25.01 -18.47 0.39
CA ALA A 340 24.81 -19.04 -0.93
C ALA A 340 23.37 -19.59 -1.12
N VAL A 341 22.84 -20.26 -0.09
CA VAL A 341 21.44 -20.73 -0.10
C VAL A 341 20.47 -19.57 -0.23
N LEU A 342 20.67 -18.47 0.49
CA LEU A 342 19.83 -17.27 0.35
C LEU A 342 19.93 -16.69 -1.07
N GLN A 343 21.13 -16.52 -1.63
CA GLN A 343 21.29 -15.99 -2.98
C GLN A 343 20.53 -16.83 -4.01
N GLN A 344 20.63 -18.15 -3.92
CA GLN A 344 19.84 -19.04 -4.78
C GLN A 344 18.35 -18.84 -4.57
N LYS A 345 17.88 -18.89 -3.30
CA LYS A 345 16.44 -18.73 -2.97
C LYS A 345 15.85 -17.42 -3.50
N LEU A 346 16.61 -16.31 -3.43
CA LEU A 346 16.16 -15.02 -3.94
C LEU A 346 15.91 -15.03 -5.46
N THR A 347 16.62 -15.85 -6.23
CA THR A 347 16.39 -16.00 -7.68
C THR A 347 15.20 -16.89 -8.04
N GLU A 348 14.73 -17.68 -7.08
CA GLU A 348 13.64 -18.64 -7.27
C GLU A 348 12.28 -18.14 -6.77
N LEU A 349 12.26 -16.96 -6.10
CA LEU A 349 11.04 -16.40 -5.55
C LEU A 349 10.02 -16.11 -6.66
N SER A 350 8.91 -16.84 -6.66
CA SER A 350 7.88 -16.71 -7.68
C SER A 350 6.53 -17.23 -7.21
N TYR A 351 5.48 -16.77 -7.84
CA TYR A 351 4.15 -17.33 -7.73
C TYR A 351 3.84 -18.20 -8.92
N PRO A 352 3.30 -19.41 -8.70
CA PRO A 352 2.97 -20.30 -9.79
C PRO A 352 1.86 -19.74 -10.68
N TRP A 353 1.89 -20.15 -11.92
CA TRP A 353 0.80 -20.02 -12.87
C TRP A 353 0.08 -21.34 -13.06
N PRO A 354 -1.21 -21.35 -13.46
CA PRO A 354 -1.90 -22.58 -13.83
C PRO A 354 -1.11 -23.33 -14.91
N THR A 355 -0.92 -24.62 -14.67
CA THR A 355 -0.35 -25.53 -15.66
C THR A 355 -1.45 -26.12 -16.53
N HIS A 356 -1.13 -26.45 -17.77
CA HIS A 356 -2.05 -27.12 -18.69
C HIS A 356 -1.58 -28.55 -18.92
N ASP A 357 -2.40 -29.51 -18.57
CA ASP A 357 -2.07 -30.94 -18.65
C ASP A 357 -2.19 -31.55 -20.06
N GLY A 358 -2.58 -30.74 -21.05
CA GLY A 358 -2.77 -31.10 -22.44
C GLY A 358 -4.18 -31.63 -22.77
N SER A 359 -5.09 -31.59 -21.81
CA SER A 359 -6.50 -31.91 -22.04
C SER A 359 -7.17 -30.89 -22.91
N ASP A 360 -8.13 -31.29 -23.72
CA ASP A 360 -8.93 -30.37 -24.53
C ASP A 360 -9.72 -29.39 -23.65
N LEU A 361 -9.78 -28.13 -24.06
CA LEU A 361 -10.64 -27.16 -23.40
C LEU A 361 -12.12 -27.49 -23.66
N PRO A 362 -13.01 -27.27 -22.67
CA PRO A 362 -14.45 -27.49 -22.80
C PRO A 362 -15.08 -26.37 -23.64
N VAL A 363 -14.93 -26.44 -24.96
CA VAL A 363 -15.37 -25.42 -25.92
C VAL A 363 -16.87 -25.16 -25.80
N GLY A 364 -17.21 -23.85 -25.71
CA GLY A 364 -18.61 -23.43 -25.59
C GLY A 364 -18.78 -21.97 -25.21
N VAL A 365 -20.03 -21.56 -25.16
CA VAL A 365 -20.50 -20.30 -24.61
C VAL A 365 -21.31 -20.60 -23.36
N TYR A 366 -20.93 -19.98 -22.24
CA TYR A 366 -21.52 -20.21 -20.92
C TYR A 366 -22.12 -18.88 -20.41
N VAL A 367 -23.35 -18.93 -19.91
CA VAL A 367 -24.09 -17.74 -19.46
C VAL A 367 -24.64 -17.93 -18.05
N ALA A 368 -24.39 -16.97 -17.19
CA ALA A 368 -25.07 -16.76 -15.92
C ALA A 368 -25.95 -15.52 -16.06
N GLU A 369 -27.29 -15.73 -16.25
CA GLU A 369 -28.22 -14.65 -16.55
C GLU A 369 -28.40 -13.69 -15.35
N GLU A 370 -28.45 -14.23 -14.13
CA GLU A 370 -28.65 -13.44 -12.90
C GLU A 370 -27.48 -12.49 -12.63
N GLU A 371 -26.25 -12.93 -12.89
CA GLU A 371 -25.03 -12.14 -12.72
C GLU A 371 -24.68 -11.31 -13.96
N ASN A 372 -25.38 -11.49 -15.07
CA ASN A 372 -25.07 -10.89 -16.37
C ASN A 372 -23.63 -11.16 -16.83
N VAL A 373 -23.16 -12.40 -16.67
CA VAL A 373 -21.82 -12.86 -17.03
C VAL A 373 -21.91 -13.84 -18.19
N MET A 374 -21.07 -13.65 -19.20
CA MET A 374 -20.92 -14.56 -20.34
C MET A 374 -19.44 -14.93 -20.53
N MET A 375 -19.12 -16.20 -20.38
CA MET A 375 -17.77 -16.73 -20.65
C MET A 375 -17.74 -17.45 -21.99
N THR A 376 -16.65 -17.28 -22.73
CA THR A 376 -16.43 -17.99 -24.01
C THR A 376 -15.17 -18.85 -23.90
N ILE A 377 -15.25 -20.10 -24.38
CA ILE A 377 -14.10 -21.00 -24.44
C ILE A 377 -14.01 -21.50 -25.88
N ASP A 378 -12.89 -21.25 -26.52
CA ASP A 378 -12.52 -21.91 -27.76
C ASP A 378 -11.36 -22.89 -27.56
N SER A 379 -10.85 -23.52 -28.61
CA SER A 379 -9.78 -24.53 -28.51
C SER A 379 -8.45 -23.98 -27.99
N ASN A 380 -8.26 -22.66 -27.98
CA ASN A 380 -6.98 -22.01 -27.71
C ASN A 380 -7.06 -20.90 -26.66
N GLN A 381 -8.27 -20.50 -26.27
CA GLN A 381 -8.43 -19.31 -25.46
C GLN A 381 -9.72 -19.33 -24.64
N VAL A 382 -9.67 -18.70 -23.46
CA VAL A 382 -10.84 -18.45 -22.61
C VAL A 382 -11.04 -16.95 -22.48
N GLY A 383 -12.26 -16.47 -22.73
CA GLY A 383 -12.65 -15.08 -22.56
C GLY A 383 -13.62 -14.92 -21.39
N LEU A 384 -13.26 -14.06 -20.40
CA LEU A 384 -14.10 -13.75 -19.26
C LEU A 384 -14.30 -12.22 -19.12
N PRO A 385 -15.54 -11.73 -19.05
CA PRO A 385 -15.80 -10.29 -18.90
C PRO A 385 -15.34 -9.80 -17.52
N MET A 386 -14.72 -8.61 -17.51
CA MET A 386 -14.28 -7.91 -16.33
C MET A 386 -15.31 -6.85 -15.92
N PRO A 387 -15.35 -6.41 -14.65
CA PRO A 387 -16.29 -5.40 -14.18
C PRO A 387 -16.24 -4.06 -14.92
N ASN A 388 -15.14 -3.75 -15.59
CA ASN A 388 -14.95 -2.54 -16.40
C ASN A 388 -15.49 -2.67 -17.84
N GLY A 389 -16.10 -3.82 -18.17
CA GLY A 389 -16.65 -4.13 -19.50
C GLY A 389 -15.64 -4.67 -20.51
N GLU A 390 -14.36 -4.76 -20.17
CA GLU A 390 -13.35 -5.42 -20.99
C GLU A 390 -13.46 -6.94 -20.86
N ILE A 391 -12.96 -7.67 -21.86
CA ILE A 391 -12.86 -9.14 -21.81
C ILE A 391 -11.42 -9.52 -21.55
N ALA A 392 -11.16 -10.12 -20.39
CA ALA A 392 -9.88 -10.74 -20.12
C ALA A 392 -9.72 -12.02 -20.95
N GLN A 393 -8.58 -12.16 -21.60
CA GLN A 393 -8.24 -13.32 -22.44
C GLN A 393 -7.20 -14.17 -21.69
N PHE A 394 -7.42 -15.49 -21.67
CA PHE A 394 -6.53 -16.44 -21.00
C PHE A 394 -6.10 -17.49 -22.03
N THR A 395 -4.79 -17.75 -22.09
CA THR A 395 -4.19 -18.73 -22.99
C THR A 395 -3.70 -19.94 -22.19
N PRO A 396 -4.04 -21.19 -22.58
CA PRO A 396 -3.61 -22.39 -21.87
C PRO A 396 -2.09 -22.51 -21.79
N GLY A 397 -1.57 -22.71 -20.55
CA GLY A 397 -0.16 -22.89 -20.27
C GLY A 397 0.76 -21.73 -20.68
N CYS A 398 0.21 -20.59 -21.07
CA CYS A 398 0.97 -19.44 -21.53
C CYS A 398 0.53 -18.17 -20.80
N VAL A 399 1.50 -17.46 -20.22
CA VAL A 399 1.24 -16.17 -19.58
C VAL A 399 1.15 -15.09 -20.65
N ALA A 400 -0.03 -14.51 -20.80
CA ALA A 400 -0.27 -13.35 -21.65
C ALA A 400 -0.18 -12.06 -20.82
N ARG A 401 0.37 -10.99 -21.38
CA ARG A 401 0.38 -9.65 -20.77
C ARG A 401 -0.31 -8.64 -21.67
N VAL A 402 -1.33 -7.99 -21.15
CA VAL A 402 -2.05 -6.90 -21.83
C VAL A 402 -2.07 -5.70 -20.88
N GLY A 403 -1.29 -4.66 -21.22
CA GLY A 403 -1.10 -3.50 -20.37
C GLY A 403 -0.54 -3.90 -18.99
N ASN A 404 -1.30 -3.59 -17.96
CA ASN A 404 -0.97 -3.93 -16.56
C ASN A 404 -1.62 -5.23 -16.06
N THR A 405 -2.15 -6.04 -16.94
CA THR A 405 -2.81 -7.31 -16.59
C THR A 405 -2.00 -8.46 -17.16
N MET A 406 -1.77 -9.46 -16.32
CA MET A 406 -1.15 -10.74 -16.71
C MET A 406 -2.17 -11.86 -16.48
N SER A 407 -2.35 -12.73 -17.45
CA SER A 407 -3.36 -13.80 -17.40
C SER A 407 -2.81 -15.11 -17.93
N CYS A 408 -3.26 -16.20 -17.36
CA CYS A 408 -2.95 -17.56 -17.80
C CYS A 408 -4.12 -18.48 -17.42
N CYS A 409 -4.33 -19.56 -18.19
CA CYS A 409 -5.23 -20.63 -17.79
C CYS A 409 -4.60 -22.01 -18.03
N GLY A 410 -5.26 -23.04 -17.52
CA GLY A 410 -4.88 -24.42 -17.78
C GLY A 410 -5.88 -25.43 -17.22
N MET A 411 -6.04 -26.55 -17.92
CA MET A 411 -6.74 -27.72 -17.37
C MET A 411 -5.80 -28.43 -16.41
N GLN A 412 -6.29 -28.71 -15.22
CA GLN A 412 -5.58 -29.43 -14.18
C GLN A 412 -6.58 -30.20 -13.31
N ASP A 413 -6.35 -31.47 -13.10
CA ASP A 413 -7.21 -32.35 -12.26
C ASP A 413 -8.71 -32.33 -12.66
N GLY A 414 -8.99 -32.17 -13.95
CA GLY A 414 -10.36 -32.10 -14.50
C GLY A 414 -11.09 -30.76 -14.33
N ALA A 415 -10.43 -29.74 -13.81
CA ALA A 415 -10.94 -28.38 -13.71
C ALA A 415 -10.14 -27.41 -14.59
N LEU A 416 -10.79 -26.35 -15.06
CA LEU A 416 -10.13 -25.25 -15.75
C LEU A 416 -9.81 -24.15 -14.75
N HIS A 417 -8.54 -23.84 -14.59
CA HIS A 417 -8.05 -22.79 -13.72
C HIS A 417 -7.69 -21.56 -14.53
N LEU A 418 -8.23 -20.40 -14.16
CA LEU A 418 -7.87 -19.10 -14.73
C LEU A 418 -7.21 -18.27 -13.64
N LEU A 419 -6.07 -17.65 -13.94
CA LEU A 419 -5.37 -16.77 -13.03
C LEU A 419 -5.10 -15.43 -13.71
N LEU A 420 -5.52 -14.37 -13.05
CA LEU A 420 -5.28 -12.99 -13.48
C LEU A 420 -4.56 -12.24 -12.36
N ARG A 421 -3.43 -11.60 -12.69
CA ARG A 421 -2.65 -10.74 -11.81
C ARG A 421 -2.57 -9.33 -12.38
N MET A 422 -2.75 -8.34 -11.52
CA MET A 422 -2.63 -6.92 -11.87
C MET A 422 -1.45 -6.32 -11.10
N PRO A 423 -0.22 -6.30 -11.65
CA PRO A 423 0.96 -5.89 -10.91
C PRO A 423 0.91 -4.51 -10.24
N SER A 424 0.25 -3.51 -10.82
CA SER A 424 0.10 -2.19 -10.19
C SER A 424 -1.08 -2.09 -9.22
N LYS A 425 -1.95 -3.08 -9.20
CA LYS A 425 -3.05 -3.20 -8.23
C LYS A 425 -2.82 -4.52 -7.49
N PRO A 426 -2.85 -4.53 -6.17
CA PRO A 426 -2.53 -5.72 -5.39
C PRO A 426 -3.66 -6.75 -5.40
N PHE A 427 -4.19 -7.05 -6.59
CA PHE A 427 -5.27 -7.99 -6.79
C PHE A 427 -4.83 -9.15 -7.67
N THR A 428 -5.02 -10.35 -7.14
CA THR A 428 -4.96 -11.60 -7.88
C THR A 428 -6.37 -12.17 -7.95
N VAL A 429 -6.84 -12.48 -9.15
CA VAL A 429 -8.14 -13.15 -9.35
C VAL A 429 -7.85 -14.58 -9.77
N ASP A 430 -8.28 -15.52 -8.96
CA ASP A 430 -8.20 -16.96 -9.22
C ASP A 430 -9.61 -17.51 -9.44
N VAL A 431 -9.81 -18.21 -10.54
CA VAL A 431 -11.10 -18.81 -10.90
C VAL A 431 -10.89 -20.28 -11.20
N ALA A 432 -11.48 -21.15 -10.38
CA ALA A 432 -11.59 -22.56 -10.65
C ALA A 432 -12.96 -22.84 -11.31
N ILE A 433 -12.97 -23.57 -12.41
CA ILE A 433 -14.17 -23.90 -13.18
C ILE A 433 -14.30 -25.40 -13.29
N CYS A 434 -15.37 -25.93 -12.71
CA CYS A 434 -15.74 -27.34 -12.81
C CYS A 434 -16.91 -27.48 -13.79
N PHE A 435 -16.91 -28.54 -14.58
CA PHE A 435 -17.94 -28.86 -15.56
C PHE A 435 -18.66 -30.13 -15.12
N ASP A 436 -20.00 -30.15 -15.22
CA ASP A 436 -20.81 -31.32 -14.92
C ASP A 436 -21.02 -32.22 -16.16
N ASP A 437 -21.74 -33.33 -15.99
CA ASP A 437 -22.04 -34.28 -17.06
C ASP A 437 -22.95 -33.72 -18.16
N GLU A 438 -23.69 -32.64 -17.88
CA GLU A 438 -24.53 -31.92 -18.83
C GLU A 438 -23.73 -30.83 -19.60
N GLY A 439 -22.52 -30.58 -19.17
CA GLY A 439 -21.57 -29.62 -19.74
C GLY A 439 -21.76 -28.20 -19.21
N ASP A 440 -22.62 -28.00 -18.19
CA ASP A 440 -22.76 -26.71 -17.49
C ASP A 440 -21.54 -26.44 -16.60
N ALA A 441 -21.26 -25.17 -16.31
CA ALA A 441 -20.06 -24.77 -15.58
C ALA A 441 -20.37 -24.17 -14.21
N THR A 442 -19.55 -24.50 -13.22
CA THR A 442 -19.56 -23.85 -11.90
C THR A 442 -18.21 -23.13 -11.71
N LEU A 443 -18.25 -21.82 -11.60
CA LEU A 443 -17.09 -20.96 -11.35
C LEU A 443 -16.98 -20.69 -9.85
N ILE A 444 -15.78 -20.86 -9.31
CA ILE A 444 -15.41 -20.47 -7.95
C ILE A 444 -14.38 -19.36 -8.07
N LEU A 445 -14.76 -18.12 -7.77
CA LEU A 445 -13.91 -16.94 -7.85
C LEU A 445 -13.30 -16.65 -6.48
N SER A 446 -12.00 -16.53 -6.41
CA SER A 446 -11.23 -16.15 -5.23
C SER A 446 -10.39 -14.88 -5.49
N GLY A 447 -10.00 -14.17 -4.44
CA GLY A 447 -9.17 -12.95 -4.55
C GLY A 447 -9.97 -11.65 -4.79
N ILE A 448 -11.29 -11.73 -4.91
CA ILE A 448 -12.18 -10.56 -4.99
C ILE A 448 -13.10 -10.57 -3.76
N GLY A 449 -12.66 -9.93 -2.68
CA GLY A 449 -13.39 -9.92 -1.40
C GLY A 449 -12.93 -11.02 -0.45
N PRO A 450 -13.50 -11.04 0.79
CA PRO A 450 -13.05 -11.94 1.85
C PRO A 450 -13.42 -13.40 1.62
N ASP A 451 -14.55 -13.66 0.92
CA ASP A 451 -15.06 -15.01 0.69
C ASP A 451 -15.11 -15.34 -0.80
N PRO A 452 -14.86 -16.62 -1.18
CA PRO A 452 -15.05 -17.07 -2.56
C PRO A 452 -16.50 -16.90 -3.01
N ARG A 453 -16.69 -16.48 -4.25
CA ARG A 453 -18.02 -16.39 -4.89
C ARG A 453 -18.21 -17.56 -5.84
N THR A 454 -19.38 -18.17 -5.80
CA THR A 454 -19.78 -19.24 -6.73
C THR A 454 -20.77 -18.70 -7.73
N ILE A 455 -20.52 -18.98 -9.02
CA ILE A 455 -21.41 -18.61 -10.13
C ILE A 455 -21.70 -19.87 -10.94
N HIS A 456 -22.98 -20.16 -11.15
CA HIS A 456 -23.42 -21.26 -12.01
C HIS A 456 -23.77 -20.75 -13.39
N MET A 457 -23.21 -21.39 -14.43
CA MET A 457 -23.38 -20.98 -15.81
C MET A 457 -23.92 -22.13 -16.65
N LYS A 458 -24.89 -21.83 -17.49
CA LYS A 458 -25.43 -22.78 -18.46
C LYS A 458 -24.65 -22.70 -19.77
N LYS A 459 -24.34 -23.84 -20.34
CA LYS A 459 -23.81 -23.95 -21.69
C LYS A 459 -24.93 -23.68 -22.70
N ILE A 460 -24.76 -22.72 -23.58
CA ILE A 460 -25.77 -22.35 -24.60
C ILE A 460 -25.30 -22.58 -26.05
N ALA A 461 -24.00 -22.78 -26.28
CA ALA A 461 -23.42 -23.10 -27.58
C ALA A 461 -22.09 -23.86 -27.46
#